data_28fa3224b146dc2c09e04d49399ce7f9
#
_entry.id   28fa3224b146dc2c09e04d49399ce7f9
#
_cell.length_a   1.000
_cell.length_b   1.000
_cell.length_c   1.000
_cell.angle_alpha   90.00
_cell.angle_beta   90.00
_cell.angle_gamma   90.00
#
_symmetry.space_group_name_H-M   'P 1'
#
loop_
_entity.id
_entity.type
_entity.pdbx_description
1 polymer ?
#
loop_
_entity_poly.entity_id
_entity_poly.type
_entity_poly.pdbx_seq_one_letter_code
_entity_poly.pdbx_strand_id
1 'polypeptide(L)'
;MEPGAGDGAPHYRENNGSRIAGEMSPASAADAKKEADRIEPVLKALWQAGTWDPKTVRTALLKLGYQEKPNGPLVVRQMDARFVTDHYVTPEGAVVSLQVHDDACVIGFVQRSNYQAKATGPYPESGCFEPPFAH
;
A
#
# COMPACT_ATOMS: atom_id res chain seq x y z
N MET A 1 0.81 23.81 10.80
CA MET A 1 1.16 23.18 11.41
C MET A 1 1.17 23.03 11.77
N GLU A 2 1.14 22.64 11.38
CA GLU A 2 1.43 22.00 11.98
C GLU A 2 1.38 21.83 12.32
N PRO A 3 1.10 22.12 12.01
CA PRO A 3 1.34 21.54 12.53
C PRO A 3 1.45 21.33 12.80
N GLY A 4 1.30 21.34 12.73
CA GLY A 4 1.66 20.75 13.33
C GLY A 4 1.95 21.00 13.58
N ALA A 5 1.94 21.29 13.53
CA ALA A 5 2.47 21.27 14.08
C ALA A 5 2.68 21.37 14.72
N GLY A 6 2.70 21.41 14.95
CA GLY A 6 3.07 21.19 15.66
C GLY A 6 3.19 21.15 16.54
N ASP A 7 3.07 21.13 17.00
CA ASP A 7 3.49 20.72 17.95
C ASP A 7 3.64 19.67 18.38
N GLY A 8 3.48 19.20 18.15
CA GLY A 8 3.68 17.91 18.64
C GLY A 8 5.06 17.69 19.14
N ALA A 9 5.31 16.66 19.81
CA ALA A 9 6.64 16.39 20.29
C ALA A 9 7.56 16.09 19.11
N PRO A 10 8.57 16.92 18.84
CA PRO A 10 9.44 16.68 17.69
C PRO A 10 10.18 15.35 17.78
N HIS A 11 10.65 14.99 18.97
CA HIS A 11 11.36 13.73 19.12
C HIS A 11 10.47 12.52 18.84
N TYR A 12 9.19 12.62 19.16
CA TYR A 12 8.24 11.56 18.83
C TYR A 12 8.15 11.37 17.32
N ARG A 13 8.11 12.47 16.58
CA ARG A 13 8.05 12.41 15.11
C ARG A 13 9.33 11.80 14.55
N GLU A 14 10.46 12.11 15.14
CA GLU A 14 11.72 11.52 14.70
C GLU A 14 11.71 10.02 14.87
N ASN A 15 11.18 9.54 16.00
CA ASN A 15 11.14 8.11 16.27
C ASN A 15 10.26 7.34 15.29
N ASN A 16 9.31 8.03 14.68
CA ASN A 16 8.34 7.42 13.78
C ASN A 16 8.47 7.93 12.35
N GLY A 17 9.58 8.59 12.02
CA GLY A 17 9.74 9.23 10.72
C GLY A 17 9.59 8.28 9.54
N SER A 18 10.17 7.07 9.65
CA SER A 18 10.10 6.11 8.55
C SER A 18 8.71 5.53 8.34
N ARG A 19 7.81 5.73 9.29
CA ARG A 19 6.45 5.20 9.22
C ARG A 19 5.43 6.27 8.83
N ILE A 20 5.88 7.49 8.55
CA ILE A 20 5.02 8.60 8.17
C ILE A 20 5.16 8.79 6.66
N ALA A 21 4.05 8.69 5.96
CA ALA A 21 4.04 8.88 4.52
C ALA A 21 4.39 10.32 4.16
N GLY A 22 5.09 10.50 3.06
CA GLY A 22 5.40 11.81 2.52
C GLY A 22 4.15 12.51 2.00
N GLU A 23 4.29 13.80 1.76
CA GLU A 23 3.17 14.60 1.26
C GLU A 23 3.10 14.51 -0.27
N MET A 24 1.89 14.55 -0.77
CA MET A 24 1.65 14.60 -2.21
C MET A 24 1.27 16.02 -2.61
N SER A 25 1.72 16.45 -3.80
CA SER A 25 1.16 17.67 -4.37
C SER A 25 -0.32 17.46 -4.66
N PRO A 26 -1.11 18.55 -4.75
CA PRO A 26 -2.54 18.39 -5.06
C PRO A 26 -2.80 17.65 -6.37
N ALA A 27 -2.01 17.91 -7.40
CA ALA A 27 -2.18 17.23 -8.69
C ALA A 27 -1.85 15.74 -8.56
N SER A 28 -0.76 15.40 -7.86
CA SER A 28 -0.37 14.02 -7.65
C SER A 28 -1.40 13.28 -6.80
N ALA A 29 -1.94 13.93 -5.79
CA ALA A 29 -2.96 13.33 -4.93
C ALA A 29 -4.23 13.01 -5.74
N ALA A 30 -4.63 13.91 -6.64
CA ALA A 30 -5.78 13.66 -7.49
C ALA A 30 -5.57 12.47 -8.42
N ASP A 31 -4.37 12.37 -9.00
CA ASP A 31 -4.05 11.26 -9.89
C ASP A 31 -4.00 9.94 -9.12
N ALA A 32 -3.41 9.94 -7.94
CA ALA A 32 -3.33 8.74 -7.12
C ALA A 32 -4.73 8.29 -6.66
N LYS A 33 -5.59 9.24 -6.30
CA LYS A 33 -6.95 8.91 -5.91
C LYS A 33 -7.71 8.27 -7.08
N LYS A 34 -7.51 8.79 -8.29
CA LYS A 34 -8.15 8.21 -9.47
C LYS A 34 -7.74 6.75 -9.65
N GLU A 35 -6.45 6.44 -9.47
CA GLU A 35 -5.99 5.06 -9.60
C GLU A 35 -6.49 4.19 -8.45
N ALA A 36 -6.54 4.72 -7.22
CA ALA A 36 -7.10 3.99 -6.10
C ALA A 36 -8.57 3.64 -6.35
N ASP A 37 -9.32 4.59 -6.92
CA ASP A 37 -10.72 4.37 -7.24
C ASP A 37 -10.93 3.33 -8.33
N ARG A 38 -9.93 3.12 -9.20
CA ARG A 38 -9.97 2.05 -10.20
C ARG A 38 -9.63 0.70 -9.60
N ILE A 39 -8.71 0.67 -8.65
CA ILE A 39 -8.22 -0.57 -8.05
C ILE A 39 -9.19 -1.12 -7.02
N GLU A 40 -9.80 -0.25 -6.22
CA GLU A 40 -10.64 -0.68 -5.11
C GLU A 40 -11.76 -1.64 -5.52
N PRO A 41 -12.54 -1.38 -6.58
CA PRO A 41 -13.60 -2.31 -6.96
C PRO A 41 -13.08 -3.68 -7.36
N VAL A 42 -11.88 -3.75 -7.92
CA VAL A 42 -11.27 -5.03 -8.29
C VAL A 42 -10.93 -5.81 -7.03
N LEU A 43 -10.31 -5.15 -6.04
CA LEU A 43 -10.00 -5.83 -4.77
C LEU A 43 -11.26 -6.24 -4.04
N LYS A 44 -12.31 -5.41 -4.07
CA LYS A 44 -13.59 -5.75 -3.47
C LYS A 44 -14.19 -7.01 -4.10
N ALA A 45 -14.16 -7.09 -5.43
CA ALA A 45 -14.69 -8.25 -6.13
C ALA A 45 -13.94 -9.52 -5.78
N LEU A 46 -12.62 -9.42 -5.70
CA LEU A 46 -11.78 -10.57 -5.31
C LEU A 46 -12.06 -10.98 -3.87
N TRP A 47 -12.21 -10.00 -2.99
CA TRP A 47 -12.55 -10.26 -1.59
C TRP A 47 -13.88 -10.98 -1.48
N GLN A 48 -14.89 -10.52 -2.20
CA GLN A 48 -16.22 -11.14 -2.19
C GLN A 48 -16.19 -12.55 -2.76
N ALA A 49 -15.31 -12.81 -3.71
CA ALA A 49 -15.16 -14.13 -4.32
C ALA A 49 -14.29 -15.07 -3.48
N GLY A 50 -13.71 -14.58 -2.39
CA GLY A 50 -12.85 -15.39 -1.56
C GLY A 50 -11.52 -15.72 -2.20
N THR A 51 -11.05 -14.85 -3.09
CA THR A 51 -9.84 -15.07 -3.87
C THR A 51 -8.85 -13.95 -3.57
N TRP A 52 -7.86 -14.25 -2.76
CA TRP A 52 -6.91 -13.23 -2.33
C TRP A 52 -5.45 -13.66 -2.46
N ASP A 53 -5.16 -14.67 -3.27
CA ASP A 53 -3.77 -15.04 -3.54
C ASP A 53 -3.10 -14.02 -4.46
N PRO A 54 -1.81 -13.77 -4.29
CA PRO A 54 -1.12 -12.74 -5.08
C PRO A 54 -1.21 -12.97 -6.59
N LYS A 55 -1.17 -14.20 -7.05
CA LYS A 55 -1.19 -14.49 -8.48
C LYS A 55 -2.50 -14.05 -9.13
N THR A 56 -3.63 -14.35 -8.49
CA THR A 56 -4.94 -13.97 -9.01
C THR A 56 -5.15 -12.47 -8.93
N VAL A 57 -4.70 -11.85 -7.83
CA VAL A 57 -4.77 -10.41 -7.67
C VAL A 57 -3.96 -9.72 -8.75
N ARG A 58 -2.74 -10.20 -9.00
CA ARG A 58 -1.88 -9.65 -10.05
C ARG A 58 -2.55 -9.71 -11.41
N THR A 59 -3.09 -10.86 -11.75
CA THR A 59 -3.76 -11.03 -13.04
C THR A 59 -4.91 -10.06 -13.21
N ALA A 60 -5.71 -9.87 -12.17
CA ALA A 60 -6.85 -8.96 -12.22
C ALA A 60 -6.40 -7.51 -12.43
N LEU A 61 -5.32 -7.10 -11.75
CA LEU A 61 -4.82 -5.73 -11.87
C LEU A 61 -4.14 -5.49 -13.22
N LEU A 62 -3.46 -6.50 -13.76
CA LEU A 62 -2.86 -6.36 -15.10
C LEU A 62 -3.94 -6.13 -16.15
N LYS A 63 -5.13 -6.65 -15.96
CA LYS A 63 -6.25 -6.42 -16.88
C LYS A 63 -6.72 -4.97 -16.90
N LEU A 64 -6.40 -4.19 -15.86
CA LEU A 64 -6.71 -2.77 -15.85
C LEU A 64 -5.72 -1.95 -16.71
N GLY A 65 -4.65 -2.58 -17.19
CA GLY A 65 -3.67 -1.92 -18.02
C GLY A 65 -2.37 -1.55 -17.34
N TYR A 66 -2.23 -1.87 -16.06
CA TYR A 66 -0.98 -1.61 -15.36
C TYR A 66 0.09 -2.58 -15.79
N GLN A 67 1.34 -2.13 -15.74
CA GLN A 67 2.48 -2.99 -16.00
C GLN A 67 3.20 -3.27 -14.68
N GLU A 68 3.63 -4.51 -14.54
CA GLU A 68 4.33 -4.95 -13.33
C GLU A 68 5.82 -4.66 -13.43
N LYS A 69 6.45 -4.40 -12.28
CA LYS A 69 7.91 -4.22 -12.25
C LYS A 69 8.60 -5.46 -12.82
N PRO A 70 9.76 -5.27 -13.45
CA PRO A 70 10.56 -4.04 -13.54
C PRO A 70 10.11 -3.07 -14.64
N ASN A 71 9.19 -3.46 -15.50
CA ASN A 71 8.83 -2.64 -16.65
C ASN A 71 7.72 -1.62 -16.36
N GLY A 72 7.11 -1.68 -15.19
CA GLY A 72 6.01 -0.79 -14.84
C GLY A 72 5.95 -0.55 -13.34
N PRO A 73 4.94 0.21 -12.91
CA PRO A 73 4.86 0.70 -11.53
C PRO A 73 4.19 -0.25 -10.55
N LEU A 74 3.64 -1.36 -11.02
CA LEU A 74 2.82 -2.25 -10.17
C LEU A 74 3.67 -3.31 -9.50
N VAL A 75 3.42 -3.53 -8.21
CA VAL A 75 3.97 -4.67 -7.47
C VAL A 75 2.83 -5.34 -6.72
N VAL A 76 2.74 -6.65 -6.85
CA VAL A 76 1.81 -7.47 -6.06
C VAL A 76 2.62 -8.57 -5.41
N ARG A 77 2.50 -8.70 -4.10
CA ARG A 77 3.30 -9.66 -3.36
C ARG A 77 2.50 -10.24 -2.21
N GLN A 78 3.07 -11.27 -1.57
CA GLN A 78 2.49 -11.88 -0.38
C GLN A 78 2.43 -10.89 0.78
N MET A 79 1.54 -11.17 1.73
CA MET A 79 1.55 -10.48 3.01
C MET A 79 2.88 -10.73 3.72
N ASP A 80 3.27 -9.77 4.57
CA ASP A 80 4.48 -9.94 5.36
C ASP A 80 4.31 -11.08 6.36
N ALA A 81 5.34 -11.91 6.48
CA ALA A 81 5.35 -12.98 7.47
C ALA A 81 5.40 -12.40 8.88
N ARG A 82 4.77 -13.07 9.81
CA ARG A 82 4.82 -12.67 11.20
C ARG A 82 5.28 -13.85 12.05
N PHE A 83 5.97 -13.55 13.14
CA PHE A 83 6.43 -14.57 14.07
C PHE A 83 5.31 -14.93 15.03
N VAL A 84 4.95 -16.20 15.06
CA VAL A 84 3.88 -16.70 15.93
C VAL A 84 4.47 -17.80 16.79
N THR A 85 4.49 -17.57 18.10
CA THR A 85 5.02 -18.49 19.09
C THR A 85 6.48 -18.85 18.83
N ASP A 86 6.77 -19.71 17.87
CA ASP A 86 8.12 -20.20 17.62
C ASP A 86 8.44 -20.34 16.13
N HIS A 87 7.59 -19.82 15.26
CA HIS A 87 7.81 -19.92 13.82
C HIS A 87 7.18 -18.75 13.09
N TYR A 88 7.55 -18.56 11.81
CA TYR A 88 6.96 -17.54 10.97
C TYR A 88 5.76 -18.07 10.21
N VAL A 89 4.73 -17.24 10.12
CA VAL A 89 3.53 -17.55 9.36
C VAL A 89 3.28 -16.41 8.38
N THR A 90 3.03 -16.76 7.11
CA THR A 90 2.64 -15.78 6.11
C THR A 90 1.11 -15.82 6.01
N PRO A 91 0.41 -14.75 6.41
CA PRO A 91 -1.04 -14.73 6.28
C PRO A 91 -1.47 -14.84 4.82
N GLU A 92 -2.64 -15.42 4.59
CA GLU A 92 -3.24 -15.40 3.25
C GLU A 92 -3.57 -13.98 2.85
N GLY A 93 -3.29 -13.66 1.60
CA GLY A 93 -3.63 -12.35 1.08
C GLY A 93 -2.58 -11.84 0.13
N ALA A 94 -2.84 -10.65 -0.40
CA ALA A 94 -1.92 -9.98 -1.31
C ALA A 94 -1.81 -8.52 -0.96
N VAL A 95 -0.61 -7.98 -1.10
CA VAL A 95 -0.32 -6.56 -0.93
C VAL A 95 -0.09 -5.97 -2.30
N VAL A 96 -0.68 -4.81 -2.55
CA VAL A 96 -0.61 -4.10 -3.83
C VAL A 96 0.09 -2.77 -3.63
N SER A 97 0.98 -2.46 -4.54
CA SER A 97 1.67 -1.17 -4.54
C SER A 97 1.74 -0.67 -5.97
N LEU A 98 1.36 0.60 -6.17
CA LEU A 98 1.43 1.25 -7.48
C LEU A 98 2.07 2.61 -7.30
N GLN A 99 3.18 2.85 -8.00
CA GLN A 99 3.79 4.16 -7.99
C GLN A 99 3.17 5.01 -9.10
N VAL A 100 2.44 6.06 -8.73
CA VAL A 100 1.75 6.92 -9.69
C VAL A 100 2.66 8.07 -10.13
N HIS A 101 3.32 8.69 -9.16
CA HIS A 101 4.30 9.75 -9.36
C HIS A 101 5.40 9.59 -8.32
N ASP A 102 6.46 10.39 -8.43
CA ASP A 102 7.54 10.34 -7.45
C ASP A 102 7.04 10.58 -6.03
N ASP A 103 5.99 11.39 -5.90
CA ASP A 103 5.43 11.76 -4.60
C ASP A 103 4.07 11.14 -4.34
N ALA A 104 3.64 10.15 -5.14
CA ALA A 104 2.29 9.62 -4.99
C ALA A 104 2.24 8.13 -5.30
N CYS A 105 1.55 7.40 -4.42
CA CYS A 105 1.39 5.96 -4.52
C CYS A 105 -0.06 5.58 -4.31
N VAL A 106 -0.42 4.39 -4.77
CA VAL A 106 -1.59 3.67 -4.26
C VAL A 106 -1.07 2.45 -3.53
N ILE A 107 -1.51 2.28 -2.30
CA ILE A 107 -1.23 1.05 -1.56
C ILE A 107 -2.54 0.37 -1.25
N GLY A 108 -2.50 -0.96 -1.24
CA GLY A 108 -3.70 -1.71 -0.98
C GLY A 108 -3.41 -3.12 -0.57
N PHE A 109 -4.47 -3.82 -0.22
CA PHE A 109 -4.37 -5.23 0.09
C PHE A 109 -5.74 -5.87 -0.06
N VAL A 110 -5.73 -7.19 -0.17
CA VAL A 110 -6.93 -8.00 -0.05
C VAL A 110 -6.56 -9.21 0.78
N GLN A 111 -7.38 -9.49 1.77
CA GLN A 111 -7.17 -10.60 2.68
C GLN A 111 -8.54 -11.09 3.15
N ARG A 112 -8.53 -12.17 3.91
CA ARG A 112 -9.78 -12.81 4.33
C ARG A 112 -10.72 -11.83 5.03
N SER A 113 -10.18 -11.00 5.91
CA SER A 113 -11.00 -10.13 6.74
C SER A 113 -11.47 -8.87 6.03
N ASN A 114 -10.69 -8.35 5.08
CA ASN A 114 -11.04 -7.09 4.43
C ASN A 114 -10.14 -6.82 3.22
N TYR A 115 -10.41 -5.68 2.60
CA TYR A 115 -9.62 -5.17 1.49
C TYR A 115 -9.49 -3.66 1.65
N GLN A 116 -8.52 -3.08 0.95
CA GLN A 116 -8.33 -1.63 0.97
C GLN A 116 -7.54 -1.21 -0.26
N ALA A 117 -7.82 0.01 -0.75
CA ALA A 117 -6.95 0.70 -1.69
C ALA A 117 -7.01 2.18 -1.32
N LYS A 118 -5.85 2.80 -1.15
CA LYS A 118 -5.80 4.21 -0.79
C LYS A 118 -4.62 4.90 -1.44
N ALA A 119 -4.79 6.19 -1.72
CA ALA A 119 -3.72 7.05 -2.21
C ALA A 119 -2.89 7.54 -1.03
N THR A 120 -1.58 7.58 -1.19
CA THR A 120 -0.67 8.03 -0.15
C THR A 120 0.63 8.52 -0.77
N GLY A 121 1.37 9.35 -0.06
CA GLY A 121 2.74 9.64 -0.43
C GLY A 121 3.65 8.47 -0.09
N PRO A 122 4.86 8.47 -0.63
CA PRO A 122 5.80 7.38 -0.34
C PRO A 122 6.33 7.46 1.07
N TYR A 123 6.68 6.32 1.62
CA TYR A 123 7.32 6.24 2.94
C TYR A 123 8.83 6.38 2.76
N PRO A 124 9.53 7.00 3.72
CA PRO A 124 10.95 7.31 3.53
C PRO A 124 11.83 6.10 3.21
N GLU A 125 11.58 4.95 3.81
CA GLU A 125 12.45 3.79 3.62
C GLU A 125 11.84 2.71 2.76
N SER A 126 10.53 2.65 2.67
CA SER A 126 9.85 1.57 1.96
C SER A 126 9.17 2.01 0.68
N GLY A 127 9.23 3.30 0.32
CA GLY A 127 8.61 3.78 -0.90
C GLY A 127 7.10 3.62 -0.87
N CYS A 128 6.55 2.97 -1.88
CA CYS A 128 5.10 2.80 -1.98
C CYS A 128 4.58 1.57 -1.22
N PHE A 129 5.26 1.18 -0.16
CA PHE A 129 4.79 0.13 0.74
C PHE A 129 4.73 0.67 2.16
N GLU A 130 3.62 0.39 2.83
CA GLU A 130 3.50 0.76 4.24
C GLU A 130 4.47 -0.11 5.04
N PRO A 131 5.32 0.49 5.90
CA PRO A 131 6.26 -0.32 6.67
C PRO A 131 5.53 -1.16 7.71
N PRO A 132 6.03 -2.36 8.01
CA PRO A 132 5.42 -3.18 9.06
C PRO A 132 5.61 -2.52 10.42
N PHE A 133 4.75 -2.89 11.36
CA PHE A 133 4.89 -2.39 12.72
C PHE A 133 6.20 -2.86 13.33
N ALA A 134 6.90 -1.92 13.94
CA ALA A 134 8.10 -2.24 14.70
C ALA A 134 7.72 -2.83 16.05
N HIS A 135 8.60 -3.68 16.57
CA HIS A 135 8.36 -4.34 17.85
C HIS A 135 9.43 -4.00 18.85
#